data_6f76b5ddaf031303b4cf8c58a35413b1
#
_entry.id   6f76b5ddaf031303b4cf8c58a35413b1
#
_cell.length_a   1.000
_cell.length_b   1.000
_cell.length_c   1.000
_cell.angle_alpha   90.00
_cell.angle_beta   90.00
_cell.angle_gamma   90.00
#
_symmetry.space_group_name_H-M   'P 1'
#
loop_
_entity.id
_entity.type
_entity.pdbx_description
1 polymer ?
#
loop_
_entity_poly.entity_id
_entity_poly.type
_entity_poly.pdbx_seq_one_letter_code
_entity_poly.pdbx_strand_id
1 'polypeptide(L)'
;RRVLFRSGMLASAALNEKGQGLFEPSHGSAPDIAGQNIANPLAQILSAAMMLRYSLGMEEAAVRIENAVKKVLAQGYRTGDIRSEGCKLVSCSEMGDAVVAAL
;
A
#
# COMPACT_ATOMS: atom_id res chain seq x y z
N ARG A 1 9.89 9.09 8.61
CA ARG A 1 10.39 8.38 7.43
C ARG A 1 9.25 8.06 6.47
N ARG A 2 9.48 8.27 5.19
CA ARG A 2 8.45 8.10 4.17
C ARG A 2 8.95 7.21 3.04
N VAL A 3 8.05 6.39 2.52
CA VAL A 3 8.29 5.61 1.31
C VAL A 3 7.30 6.06 0.26
N LEU A 4 7.78 6.62 -0.84
CA LEU A 4 6.97 7.01 -1.97
C LEU A 4 7.11 5.95 -3.05
N PHE A 5 6.01 5.31 -3.39
CA PHE A 5 5.99 4.30 -4.44
C PHE A 5 5.40 4.85 -5.75
N ARG A 6 4.27 5.51 -5.65
CA ARG A 6 3.61 6.26 -6.72
C ARG A 6 2.69 7.28 -6.08
N SER A 7 2.11 8.17 -6.91
CA SER A 7 1.09 9.10 -6.44
C SER A 7 -0.04 8.34 -5.72
N GLY A 8 -0.43 8.79 -4.54
CA GLY A 8 -1.45 8.14 -3.72
C GLY A 8 -0.98 6.94 -2.92
N MET A 9 0.31 6.56 -3.04
CA MET A 9 0.86 5.37 -2.37
C MET A 9 1.99 5.72 -1.41
N LEU A 10 1.89 6.85 -0.73
CA LEU A 10 2.88 7.29 0.25
C LEU A 10 2.54 6.70 1.62
N ALA A 11 3.52 6.03 2.22
CA ALA A 11 3.43 5.55 3.59
C ALA A 11 4.46 6.27 4.46
N SER A 12 4.17 6.42 5.75
CA SER A 12 5.09 7.07 6.67
C SER A 12 5.26 6.29 7.97
N ALA A 13 6.39 6.49 8.62
CA ALA A 13 6.70 5.86 9.89
C ALA A 13 7.31 6.88 10.85
N ALA A 14 6.89 6.83 12.11
CA ALA A 14 7.50 7.54 13.21
C ALA A 14 7.99 6.51 14.22
N LEU A 15 9.30 6.47 14.48
CA LEU A 15 9.93 5.46 15.33
C LEU A 15 10.49 6.08 16.61
N ASN A 16 10.43 5.33 17.72
CA ASN A 16 11.12 5.69 18.94
C ASN A 16 12.49 4.97 19.01
N GLU A 17 13.22 5.15 20.11
CA GLU A 17 14.54 4.56 20.32
C GLU A 17 14.55 3.03 20.31
N LYS A 18 13.42 2.41 20.66
CA LYS A 18 13.27 0.95 20.74
C LYS A 18 12.79 0.32 19.45
N GLY A 19 12.61 1.11 18.37
CA GLY A 19 12.08 0.63 17.11
C GLY A 19 10.56 0.48 17.09
N GLN A 20 9.87 0.84 18.16
CA GLN A 20 8.41 0.89 18.16
C GLN A 20 7.96 2.09 17.35
N GLY A 21 6.89 1.94 16.57
CA GLY A 21 6.51 3.00 15.67
C GLY A 21 5.03 3.08 15.38
N LEU A 22 4.66 4.23 14.80
CA LEU A 22 3.37 4.47 14.20
C LEU A 22 3.57 4.44 12.69
N PHE A 23 2.81 3.58 12.02
CA PHE A 23 2.90 3.39 10.58
C PHE A 23 1.54 3.68 9.97
N GLU A 24 1.50 4.59 9.01
CA GLU A 24 0.24 5.01 8.41
C GLU A 24 0.42 5.46 6.97
N PRO A 25 -0.63 5.36 6.14
CA PRO A 25 -0.61 6.01 4.84
C PRO A 25 -0.63 7.53 5.00
N SER A 26 0.04 8.23 4.10
CA SER A 26 0.12 9.71 4.13
C SER A 26 -0.92 10.36 3.24
N HIS A 27 -2.15 9.86 3.26
CA HIS A 27 -3.26 10.44 2.52
C HIS A 27 -4.43 10.74 3.45
N GLY A 28 -5.37 11.55 2.98
CA GLY A 28 -6.58 11.89 3.73
C GLY A 28 -7.57 10.74 3.77
N SER A 29 -8.63 10.91 4.57
CA SER A 29 -9.68 9.91 4.74
C SER A 29 -10.66 9.84 3.58
N ALA A 30 -10.64 10.81 2.67
CA ALA A 30 -11.49 10.87 1.48
C ALA A 30 -12.98 10.56 1.77
N PRO A 31 -13.65 11.35 2.62
CA PRO A 31 -15.00 11.02 3.07
C PRO A 31 -16.03 10.98 1.94
N ASP A 32 -15.77 11.66 0.84
CA ASP A 32 -16.65 11.68 -0.34
C ASP A 32 -16.71 10.32 -1.06
N ILE A 33 -15.72 9.46 -0.89
CA ILE A 33 -15.70 8.13 -1.49
C ILE A 33 -15.79 6.99 -0.45
N ALA A 34 -15.99 7.32 0.81
CA ALA A 34 -16.13 6.32 1.86
C ALA A 34 -17.33 5.41 1.58
N GLY A 35 -17.13 4.12 1.75
CA GLY A 35 -18.18 3.11 1.53
C GLY A 35 -18.40 2.70 0.08
N GLN A 36 -17.69 3.30 -0.88
CA GLN A 36 -17.85 3.01 -2.30
C GLN A 36 -16.90 1.93 -2.83
N ASN A 37 -15.97 1.46 -2.00
CA ASN A 37 -14.98 0.43 -2.38
C ASN A 37 -14.12 0.83 -3.58
N ILE A 38 -13.80 2.11 -3.71
CA ILE A 38 -12.98 2.63 -4.81
C ILE A 38 -11.63 3.21 -4.36
N ALA A 39 -11.37 3.25 -3.07
CA ALA A 39 -10.13 3.78 -2.53
C ALA A 39 -8.94 2.87 -2.88
N ASN A 40 -7.75 3.46 -2.95
CA ASN A 40 -6.52 2.73 -3.19
C ASN A 40 -5.97 2.21 -1.86
N PRO A 41 -5.88 0.88 -1.63
CA PRO A 41 -5.39 0.34 -0.37
C PRO A 41 -3.87 0.19 -0.31
N LEU A 42 -3.13 0.51 -1.36
CA LEU A 42 -1.70 0.18 -1.46
C LEU A 42 -0.85 0.91 -0.43
N ALA A 43 -1.18 2.17 -0.11
CA ALA A 43 -0.44 2.91 0.93
C ALA A 43 -0.59 2.24 2.30
N GLN A 44 -1.77 1.75 2.63
CA GLN A 44 -2.00 1.01 3.89
C GLN A 44 -1.22 -0.31 3.90
N ILE A 45 -1.21 -1.02 2.78
CA ILE A 45 -0.45 -2.28 2.64
C ILE A 45 1.04 -2.01 2.79
N LEU A 46 1.55 -0.94 2.17
CA LEU A 46 2.96 -0.55 2.30
C LEU A 46 3.30 -0.08 3.71
N SER A 47 2.35 0.53 4.43
CA SER A 47 2.52 0.86 5.85
C SER A 47 2.73 -0.39 6.69
N ALA A 48 2.00 -1.46 6.40
CA ALA A 48 2.20 -2.76 7.07
C ALA A 48 3.59 -3.33 6.77
N ALA A 49 4.07 -3.20 5.55
CA ALA A 49 5.42 -3.62 5.19
C ALA A 49 6.49 -2.83 5.97
N MET A 50 6.31 -1.53 6.14
CA MET A 50 7.20 -0.71 6.95
C MET A 50 7.21 -1.14 8.41
N MET A 51 6.05 -1.45 8.97
CA MET A 51 5.94 -1.96 10.33
C MET A 51 6.74 -3.26 10.50
N LEU A 52 6.59 -4.19 9.58
CA LEU A 52 7.31 -5.46 9.61
C LEU A 52 8.83 -5.24 9.54
N ARG A 53 9.28 -4.31 8.70
CA ARG A 53 10.71 -4.03 8.52
C ARG A 53 11.32 -3.33 9.73
N TYR A 54 10.71 -2.24 10.20
CA TYR A 54 11.34 -1.35 11.17
C TYR A 54 11.03 -1.68 12.62
N SER A 55 9.84 -2.18 12.94
CA SER A 55 9.46 -2.49 14.32
C SER A 55 9.58 -3.95 14.67
N LEU A 56 9.29 -4.84 13.72
CA LEU A 56 9.26 -6.29 13.99
C LEU A 56 10.49 -7.02 13.43
N GLY A 57 11.37 -6.34 12.72
CA GLY A 57 12.59 -6.95 12.20
C GLY A 57 12.37 -8.04 11.15
N MET A 58 11.22 -8.02 10.48
CA MET A 58 10.82 -9.05 9.50
C MET A 58 11.08 -8.58 8.07
N GLU A 59 12.34 -8.37 7.73
CA GLU A 59 12.73 -7.83 6.43
C GLU A 59 12.22 -8.66 5.25
N GLU A 60 12.31 -9.98 5.33
CA GLU A 60 11.85 -10.86 4.25
C GLU A 60 10.35 -10.72 4.00
N ALA A 61 9.56 -10.64 5.06
CA ALA A 61 8.12 -10.45 4.94
C ALA A 61 7.78 -9.08 4.32
N ALA A 62 8.50 -8.03 4.73
CA ALA A 62 8.32 -6.70 4.16
C ALA A 62 8.65 -6.68 2.67
N VAL A 63 9.75 -7.31 2.27
CA VAL A 63 10.14 -7.40 0.85
C VAL A 63 9.09 -8.17 0.04
N ARG A 64 8.54 -9.25 0.59
CA ARG A 64 7.48 -10.01 -0.09
C ARG A 64 6.25 -9.14 -0.37
N ILE A 65 5.83 -8.33 0.60
CA ILE A 65 4.69 -7.44 0.42
C ILE A 65 5.00 -6.38 -0.65
N GLU A 66 6.16 -5.76 -0.57
CA GLU A 66 6.58 -4.75 -1.55
C GLU A 66 6.65 -5.32 -2.96
N ASN A 67 7.20 -6.52 -3.11
CA ASN A 67 7.27 -7.20 -4.41
C ASN A 67 5.89 -7.59 -4.92
N ALA A 68 4.97 -8.00 -4.03
CA ALA A 68 3.60 -8.30 -4.41
C ALA A 68 2.90 -7.05 -4.96
N VAL A 69 3.08 -5.89 -4.34
CA VAL A 69 2.53 -4.63 -4.83
C VAL A 69 3.09 -4.29 -6.21
N LYS A 70 4.41 -4.41 -6.39
CA LYS A 70 5.06 -4.17 -7.69
C LYS A 70 4.52 -5.11 -8.76
N LYS A 71 4.35 -6.39 -8.43
CA LYS A 71 3.85 -7.40 -9.35
C LYS A 71 2.43 -7.09 -9.81
N VAL A 72 1.55 -6.72 -8.89
CA VAL A 72 0.17 -6.35 -9.20
C VAL A 72 0.13 -5.13 -10.12
N LEU A 73 0.94 -4.12 -9.84
CA LEU A 73 1.03 -2.93 -10.69
C LEU A 73 1.59 -3.27 -12.07
N ALA A 74 2.58 -4.15 -12.14
CA ALA A 74 3.15 -4.61 -13.41
C ALA A 74 2.14 -5.41 -14.24
N GLN A 75 1.18 -6.08 -13.60
CA GLN A 75 0.08 -6.77 -14.28
C GLN A 75 -0.99 -5.82 -14.81
N GLY A 76 -0.88 -4.53 -14.53
CA GLY A 76 -1.79 -3.52 -15.06
C GLY A 76 -3.00 -3.22 -14.19
N TYR A 77 -3.09 -3.75 -12.97
CA TYR A 77 -4.20 -3.44 -12.07
C TYR A 77 -4.04 -2.04 -11.48
N ARG A 78 -5.11 -1.26 -11.51
CA ARG A 78 -5.10 0.11 -10.98
C ARG A 78 -6.44 0.43 -10.34
N THR A 79 -6.39 1.11 -9.19
CA THR A 79 -7.58 1.81 -8.66
C THR A 79 -7.74 3.13 -9.41
N GLY A 80 -8.92 3.79 -9.24
CA GLY A 80 -9.27 4.97 -10.04
C GLY A 80 -8.29 6.12 -9.91
N ASP A 81 -7.65 6.29 -8.77
CA ASP A 81 -6.72 7.38 -8.48
C ASP A 81 -5.39 7.27 -9.24
N ILE A 82 -4.98 6.05 -9.60
CA ILE A 82 -3.72 5.80 -10.32
C ILE A 82 -3.94 5.16 -11.69
N ARG A 83 -5.18 5.15 -12.16
CA ARG A 83 -5.51 4.56 -13.43
C ARG A 83 -4.85 5.32 -14.59
N SER A 84 -4.29 4.56 -15.52
CA SER A 84 -3.79 5.09 -16.79
C SER A 84 -4.37 4.27 -17.93
N GLU A 85 -4.23 4.81 -19.15
CA GLU A 85 -4.73 4.13 -20.34
C GLU A 85 -4.09 2.74 -20.49
N GLY A 86 -4.89 1.77 -20.87
CA GLY A 86 -4.42 0.40 -21.04
C GLY A 86 -4.36 -0.42 -19.75
N CYS A 87 -4.69 0.16 -18.62
CA CYS A 87 -4.69 -0.54 -17.33
C CYS A 87 -6.11 -1.01 -16.98
N LYS A 88 -6.17 -2.09 -16.18
CA LYS A 88 -7.43 -2.63 -15.69
C LYS A 88 -7.85 -1.90 -14.40
N LEU A 89 -9.04 -1.29 -14.44
CA LEU A 89 -9.60 -0.66 -13.25
C LEU A 89 -10.11 -1.72 -12.28
N VAL A 90 -9.70 -1.63 -11.02
CA VAL A 90 -10.15 -2.53 -9.96
C VAL A 90 -10.63 -1.72 -8.75
N SER A 91 -11.47 -2.35 -7.93
CA SER A 91 -11.95 -1.78 -6.67
C SER A 91 -10.90 -1.91 -5.57
N CYS A 92 -11.18 -1.29 -4.41
CA CYS A 92 -10.32 -1.41 -3.24
C CYS A 92 -10.14 -2.88 -2.82
N SER A 93 -11.22 -3.63 -2.68
CA SER A 93 -11.16 -5.04 -2.28
C SER A 93 -10.49 -5.91 -3.33
N GLU A 94 -10.76 -5.66 -4.62
CA GLU A 94 -10.10 -6.39 -5.71
C GLU A 94 -8.58 -6.16 -5.73
N MET A 95 -8.16 -4.92 -5.49
CA MET A 95 -6.73 -4.61 -5.41
C MET A 95 -6.08 -5.32 -4.23
N GLY A 96 -6.73 -5.32 -3.07
CA GLY A 96 -6.23 -6.04 -1.90
C GLY A 96 -6.12 -7.53 -2.15
N ASP A 97 -7.14 -8.13 -2.75
CA ASP A 97 -7.15 -9.56 -3.09
C ASP A 97 -6.03 -9.89 -4.09
N ALA A 98 -5.79 -9.02 -5.06
CA ALA A 98 -4.72 -9.22 -6.04
C ALA A 98 -3.34 -9.21 -5.37
N VAL A 99 -3.12 -8.31 -4.40
CA VAL A 99 -1.85 -8.28 -3.65
C VAL A 99 -1.68 -9.55 -2.84
N VAL A 100 -2.71 -10.02 -2.16
CA VAL A 100 -2.67 -11.28 -1.40
C VAL A 100 -2.33 -12.46 -2.32
N ALA A 101 -2.93 -12.52 -3.48
CA ALA A 101 -2.65 -13.58 -4.46
C ALA A 101 -1.23 -13.53 -5.02
N ALA A 102 -0.59 -12.37 -4.98
CA ALA A 102 0.77 -12.18 -5.51
C ALA A 102 1.88 -12.42 -4.47
N LEU A 103 1.51 -12.65 -3.22
CA LEU A 103 2.49 -12.89 -2.14
C LEU A 103 3.32 -14.16 -2.35
#